data_f293d4170d4773c02fd52fe79ea27b7c
#
_entry.id   f293d4170d4773c02fd52fe79ea27b7c
#
_cell.length_a   1.000
_cell.length_b   1.000
_cell.length_c   1.000
_cell.angle_alpha   90.00
_cell.angle_beta   90.00
_cell.angle_gamma   90.00
#
_symmetry.space_group_name_H-M   'P 1'
#
loop_
_entity.id
_entity.type
_entity.pdbx_description
1 polymer ?
#
loop_
_entity_poly.entity_id
_entity_poly.type
_entity_poly.pdbx_seq_one_letter_code
_entity_poly.pdbx_strand_id
1 'polypeptide(L)'
;MSTDPYCLLHSADYPTLETVKVSDGGLENVIIYVSSGLPLGVTYTAPTTPIELEQLNCHFIPHVLTMMTQQRLRIKNSDMTLHNVHAWSEKNPQFNIGQPVKDMVNFATFAYPEMPLVIRDDIHRWKSAFVGVFDHPFHTVSKSGGLFELQVPPGYYEITAWHEKYGQKTMMVGVVDNERRVINITFAPNDK
;
A
#
# COMPACT_ATOMS: atom_id res chain seq x y z
N MET A 1 4.71 -8.06 -23.15
CA MET A 1 6.08 -7.53 -23.07
C MET A 1 5.99 -6.05 -23.34
N SER A 2 6.71 -5.21 -22.60
CA SER A 2 6.76 -3.77 -22.89
C SER A 2 7.48 -3.56 -24.21
N THR A 3 6.93 -2.66 -25.02
CA THR A 3 7.60 -2.15 -26.22
C THR A 3 8.20 -0.75 -25.95
N ASP A 4 8.11 -0.24 -24.71
CA ASP A 4 8.67 1.05 -24.34
C ASP A 4 10.20 0.96 -24.23
N PRO A 5 10.94 1.66 -25.12
CA PRO A 5 12.41 1.61 -25.12
C PRO A 5 13.02 2.16 -23.82
N TYR A 6 12.38 3.15 -23.19
CA TYR A 6 12.86 3.71 -21.92
C TYR A 6 12.83 2.66 -20.83
N CYS A 7 11.70 1.95 -20.68
CA CYS A 7 11.54 0.91 -19.66
C CYS A 7 12.49 -0.27 -19.87
N LEU A 8 12.78 -0.64 -21.13
CA LEU A 8 13.73 -1.70 -21.45
C LEU A 8 15.17 -1.35 -21.06
N LEU A 9 15.54 -0.06 -21.10
CA LEU A 9 16.88 0.40 -20.78
C LEU A 9 17.09 0.68 -19.27
N HIS A 10 16.03 1.01 -18.55
CA HIS A 10 16.13 1.51 -17.17
C HIS A 10 15.57 0.54 -16.12
N SER A 11 14.89 -0.51 -16.50
CA SER A 11 14.61 -1.61 -15.58
C SER A 11 15.83 -2.55 -15.59
N ALA A 12 16.47 -2.74 -14.44
CA ALA A 12 17.70 -3.54 -14.28
C ALA A 12 17.52 -5.01 -14.70
N ASP A 13 16.29 -5.48 -14.72
CA ASP A 13 15.82 -6.76 -15.25
C ASP A 13 14.57 -6.51 -16.09
N TYR A 14 14.16 -7.48 -16.89
CA TYR A 14 12.84 -7.43 -17.53
C TYR A 14 11.80 -7.02 -16.48
N PRO A 15 10.87 -6.06 -16.80
CA PRO A 15 9.89 -5.63 -15.84
C PRO A 15 9.09 -6.83 -15.32
N THR A 16 9.42 -7.27 -14.12
CA THR A 16 8.82 -8.41 -13.45
C THR A 16 7.88 -7.91 -12.36
N LEU A 17 6.77 -8.60 -12.17
CA LEU A 17 5.91 -8.45 -11.01
C LEU A 17 6.53 -9.23 -9.84
N GLU A 18 7.26 -8.56 -8.96
CA GLU A 18 7.67 -9.13 -7.68
C GLU A 18 6.49 -9.14 -6.69
N THR A 19 5.56 -10.04 -6.89
CA THR A 19 4.40 -10.18 -6.00
C THR A 19 4.74 -10.74 -4.62
N VAL A 20 5.88 -11.41 -4.47
CA VAL A 20 6.33 -11.98 -3.20
C VAL A 20 7.77 -11.60 -2.96
N LYS A 21 8.00 -10.73 -1.99
CA LYS A 21 9.32 -10.30 -1.58
C LYS A 21 9.61 -10.75 -0.16
N VAL A 22 10.62 -11.61 -0.04
CA VAL A 22 11.04 -12.19 1.24
C VAL A 22 12.50 -11.86 1.51
N SER A 23 12.78 -11.32 2.67
CA SER A 23 14.12 -11.08 3.18
C SER A 23 14.23 -11.57 4.62
N ASP A 24 15.33 -12.23 4.98
CA ASP A 24 15.59 -12.78 6.33
C ASP A 24 14.41 -13.62 6.89
N GLY A 25 13.71 -14.33 6.01
CA GLY A 25 12.54 -15.14 6.36
C GLY A 25 11.25 -14.37 6.62
N GLY A 26 11.25 -13.05 6.47
CA GLY A 26 10.08 -12.20 6.65
C GLY A 26 9.50 -11.70 5.32
N LEU A 27 8.16 -11.64 5.25
CA LEU A 27 7.40 -11.22 4.09
C LEU A 27 7.23 -9.69 4.09
N GLU A 28 7.70 -9.02 3.02
CA GLU A 28 7.51 -7.60 2.81
C GLU A 28 6.15 -7.30 2.14
N ASN A 29 5.77 -6.03 2.13
CA ASN A 29 4.55 -5.55 1.44
C ASN A 29 3.24 -6.12 2.00
N VAL A 30 3.22 -6.50 3.26
CA VAL A 30 2.01 -6.87 3.99
C VAL A 30 1.40 -5.60 4.56
N ILE A 31 0.12 -5.32 4.32
CA ILE A 31 -0.64 -4.29 5.02
C ILE A 31 -1.14 -4.87 6.34
N ILE A 32 -0.79 -4.23 7.45
CA ILE A 32 -1.24 -4.61 8.79
C ILE A 32 -2.09 -3.46 9.35
N TYR A 33 -3.27 -3.77 9.86
CA TYR A 33 -4.19 -2.76 10.37
C TYR A 33 -5.12 -3.30 11.45
N VAL A 34 -5.67 -2.40 12.26
CA VAL A 34 -6.75 -2.71 13.20
C VAL A 34 -8.04 -2.83 12.42
N SER A 35 -8.62 -4.03 12.36
CA SER A 35 -9.89 -4.30 11.66
C SER A 35 -11.11 -4.19 12.59
N SER A 36 -10.90 -4.31 13.91
CA SER A 36 -11.97 -4.17 14.91
C SER A 36 -11.39 -3.85 16.30
N GLY A 37 -12.25 -3.36 17.20
CA GLY A 37 -11.88 -3.08 18.59
C GLY A 37 -11.59 -1.60 18.89
N LEU A 38 -11.63 -0.73 17.88
CA LEU A 38 -11.52 0.71 18.10
C LEU A 38 -12.79 1.27 18.77
N PRO A 39 -12.65 2.31 19.62
CA PRO A 39 -13.80 2.93 20.25
C PRO A 39 -14.80 3.49 19.23
N LEU A 40 -16.07 3.22 19.42
CA LEU A 40 -17.13 3.74 18.56
C LEU A 40 -17.26 5.26 18.69
N GLY A 41 -17.54 5.93 17.58
CA GLY A 41 -17.78 7.37 17.54
C GLY A 41 -16.53 8.24 17.65
N VAL A 42 -15.34 7.67 17.67
CA VAL A 42 -14.09 8.42 17.60
C VAL A 42 -13.76 8.74 16.14
N THR A 43 -13.54 10.01 15.87
CA THR A 43 -13.10 10.49 14.56
C THR A 43 -11.63 10.85 14.62
N TYR A 44 -10.86 10.37 13.66
CA TYR A 44 -9.43 10.65 13.56
C TYR A 44 -9.17 11.67 12.43
N THR A 45 -8.32 12.64 12.73
CA THR A 45 -7.92 13.65 11.73
C THR A 45 -6.80 13.10 10.86
N ALA A 46 -6.99 13.17 9.55
CA ALA A 46 -5.97 12.75 8.60
C ALA A 46 -4.71 13.65 8.70
N PRO A 47 -3.51 13.07 8.55
CA PRO A 47 -2.28 13.86 8.46
C PRO A 47 -2.33 14.82 7.26
N THR A 48 -1.76 16.01 7.43
CA THR A 48 -1.63 17.00 6.34
C THR A 48 -0.49 16.67 5.38
N THR A 49 0.49 15.89 5.84
CA THR A 49 1.60 15.40 5.01
C THR A 49 1.07 14.40 3.99
N PRO A 50 1.31 14.63 2.69
CA PRO A 50 0.92 13.67 1.66
C PRO A 50 1.68 12.35 1.79
N ILE A 51 1.03 11.27 1.38
CA ILE A 51 1.70 9.99 1.08
C ILE A 51 2.25 10.06 -0.34
N GLU A 52 3.47 9.59 -0.54
CA GLU A 52 4.14 9.61 -1.83
C GLU A 52 3.94 8.29 -2.58
N LEU A 53 3.59 8.38 -3.86
CA LEU A 53 3.64 7.30 -4.82
C LEU A 53 4.44 7.79 -6.04
N GLU A 54 5.58 7.20 -6.27
CA GLU A 54 6.48 7.58 -7.36
C GLU A 54 6.45 6.55 -8.49
N GLN A 55 6.53 6.99 -9.71
CA GLN A 55 6.79 6.16 -10.88
C GLN A 55 8.27 6.34 -11.24
N LEU A 56 9.05 5.32 -10.95
CA LEU A 56 10.51 5.34 -11.14
C LEU A 56 10.98 3.99 -11.69
N ASN A 57 11.84 4.04 -12.71
CA ASN A 57 12.33 2.85 -13.41
C ASN A 57 11.19 1.94 -13.88
N CYS A 58 10.10 2.56 -14.32
CA CYS A 58 8.89 1.89 -14.80
C CYS A 58 8.20 0.98 -13.76
N HIS A 59 8.27 1.37 -12.49
CA HIS A 59 7.55 0.74 -11.38
C HIS A 59 6.83 1.81 -10.54
N PHE A 60 5.82 1.39 -9.78
CA PHE A 60 5.27 2.20 -8.69
C PHE A 60 6.08 1.94 -7.41
N ILE A 61 6.52 3.01 -6.77
CA ILE A 61 7.31 2.97 -5.53
C ILE A 61 6.64 3.88 -4.49
N PRO A 62 6.26 3.34 -3.32
CA PRO A 62 6.32 1.94 -2.94
C PRO A 62 5.25 1.08 -3.66
N HIS A 63 5.48 -0.22 -3.75
CA HIS A 63 4.51 -1.17 -4.30
C HIS A 63 3.24 -1.31 -3.46
N VAL A 64 3.39 -1.20 -2.13
CA VAL A 64 2.28 -1.25 -1.17
C VAL A 64 2.39 -0.06 -0.23
N LEU A 65 1.28 0.63 0.00
CA LEU A 65 1.23 1.78 0.90
C LEU A 65 -0.10 1.85 1.65
N THR A 66 -0.12 2.60 2.74
CA THR A 66 -1.33 2.85 3.51
C THR A 66 -1.51 4.34 3.77
N MET A 67 -2.75 4.79 3.84
CA MET A 67 -3.09 6.19 4.10
C MET A 67 -4.43 6.30 4.83
N MET A 68 -4.70 7.46 5.39
CA MET A 68 -6.03 7.76 5.92
C MET A 68 -6.95 8.33 4.84
N THR A 69 -8.26 8.15 5.05
CA THR A 69 -9.28 8.89 4.29
C THR A 69 -8.99 10.39 4.36
N GLN A 70 -9.25 11.13 3.26
CA GLN A 70 -8.97 12.55 3.12
C GLN A 70 -7.48 12.95 3.15
N GLN A 71 -6.55 12.06 3.45
CA GLN A 71 -5.13 12.34 3.29
C GLN A 71 -4.80 12.46 1.80
N ARG A 72 -3.87 13.33 1.45
CA ARG A 72 -3.45 13.50 0.04
C ARG A 72 -2.47 12.40 -0.37
N LEU A 73 -2.71 11.78 -1.51
CA LEU A 73 -1.75 10.97 -2.23
C LEU A 73 -1.07 11.85 -3.28
N ARG A 74 0.24 12.01 -3.18
CA ARG A 74 1.06 12.71 -4.17
C ARG A 74 1.66 11.69 -5.12
N ILE A 75 1.32 11.80 -6.41
CA ILE A 75 1.73 10.85 -7.44
C ILE A 75 2.70 11.57 -8.37
N LYS A 76 3.94 11.10 -8.46
CA LYS A 76 5.00 11.72 -9.26
C LYS A 76 5.49 10.78 -10.35
N ASN A 77 5.62 11.29 -11.58
CA ASN A 77 6.40 10.62 -12.63
C ASN A 77 7.85 11.09 -12.55
N SER A 78 8.79 10.18 -12.27
CA SER A 78 10.23 10.47 -12.24
C SER A 78 10.99 9.91 -13.45
N ASP A 79 10.29 9.28 -14.37
CA ASP A 79 10.83 8.73 -15.62
C ASP A 79 10.68 9.69 -16.80
N MET A 80 11.52 9.55 -17.81
CA MET A 80 11.46 10.32 -19.05
C MET A 80 10.56 9.66 -20.11
N THR A 81 9.46 9.04 -19.66
CA THR A 81 8.47 8.41 -20.54
C THR A 81 7.05 8.69 -20.03
N LEU A 82 6.08 8.48 -20.91
CA LEU A 82 4.67 8.56 -20.55
C LEU A 82 4.30 7.42 -19.62
N HIS A 83 3.76 7.77 -18.47
CA HIS A 83 3.11 6.84 -17.55
C HIS A 83 1.62 7.14 -17.41
N ASN A 84 0.90 6.14 -16.91
CA ASN A 84 -0.51 6.23 -16.61
C ASN A 84 -0.73 5.83 -15.15
N VAL A 85 -1.70 6.48 -14.51
CA VAL A 85 -2.13 6.16 -13.15
C VAL A 85 -3.63 5.95 -13.16
N HIS A 86 -4.05 4.71 -13.08
CA HIS A 86 -5.44 4.32 -13.07
C HIS A 86 -5.79 3.71 -11.70
N ALA A 87 -6.57 4.43 -10.90
CA ALA A 87 -7.07 3.94 -9.63
C ALA A 87 -8.37 3.16 -9.84
N TRP A 88 -8.30 1.85 -9.59
CA TRP A 88 -9.44 0.94 -9.58
C TRP A 88 -10.00 0.87 -8.16
N SER A 89 -11.14 1.47 -7.96
CA SER A 89 -11.82 1.58 -6.68
C SER A 89 -13.26 1.09 -6.80
N GLU A 90 -13.71 0.41 -5.75
CA GLU A 90 -15.10 -0.03 -5.62
C GLU A 90 -15.94 0.99 -4.81
N LYS A 91 -15.30 1.71 -3.88
CA LYS A 91 -15.97 2.63 -2.94
C LYS A 91 -15.69 4.09 -3.22
N ASN A 92 -14.57 4.41 -3.85
CA ASN A 92 -14.17 5.79 -4.15
C ASN A 92 -14.32 6.09 -5.65
N PRO A 93 -14.45 7.35 -6.06
CA PRO A 93 -14.39 7.72 -7.48
C PRO A 93 -13.10 7.21 -8.13
N GLN A 94 -13.23 6.48 -9.21
CA GLN A 94 -12.10 6.06 -10.02
C GLN A 94 -11.53 7.25 -10.79
N PHE A 95 -10.22 7.23 -11.02
CA PHE A 95 -9.56 8.19 -11.90
C PHE A 95 -8.54 7.50 -12.79
N ASN A 96 -8.31 8.09 -13.96
CA ASN A 96 -7.31 7.64 -14.92
C ASN A 96 -6.56 8.86 -15.45
N ILE A 97 -5.28 8.99 -15.11
CA ILE A 97 -4.46 10.18 -15.35
C ILE A 97 -3.23 9.79 -16.15
N GLY A 98 -2.99 10.45 -17.29
CA GLY A 98 -1.73 10.37 -18.01
C GLY A 98 -0.69 11.33 -17.42
N GLN A 99 0.54 10.85 -17.25
CA GLN A 99 1.70 11.66 -16.85
C GLN A 99 2.78 11.60 -17.93
N PRO A 100 2.67 12.42 -19.00
CA PRO A 100 3.51 12.33 -20.19
C PRO A 100 4.94 12.81 -20.00
N VAL A 101 5.22 13.58 -18.96
CA VAL A 101 6.54 14.19 -18.78
C VAL A 101 7.11 13.92 -17.40
N LYS A 102 8.44 13.82 -17.35
CA LYS A 102 9.19 13.70 -16.09
C LYS A 102 8.84 14.86 -15.14
N ASP A 103 8.86 14.55 -13.84
CA ASP A 103 8.55 15.44 -12.72
C ASP A 103 7.11 15.97 -12.68
N MET A 104 6.23 15.46 -13.54
CA MET A 104 4.79 15.73 -13.42
C MET A 104 4.24 15.16 -12.12
N VAL A 105 3.45 15.98 -11.43
CA VAL A 105 2.84 15.62 -10.14
C VAL A 105 1.34 15.80 -10.22
N ASN A 106 0.61 14.80 -9.74
CA ASN A 106 -0.84 14.87 -9.52
C ASN A 106 -1.14 14.55 -8.06
N PHE A 107 -2.31 14.96 -7.61
CA PHE A 107 -2.80 14.66 -6.26
C PHE A 107 -4.15 13.99 -6.35
N ALA A 108 -4.34 13.01 -5.46
CA ALA A 108 -5.63 12.35 -5.26
C ALA A 108 -5.98 12.29 -3.77
N THR A 109 -7.26 12.12 -3.46
CA THR A 109 -7.77 11.83 -2.12
C THR A 109 -8.87 10.80 -2.22
N PHE A 110 -9.01 9.99 -1.18
CA PHE A 110 -10.05 8.97 -1.08
C PHE A 110 -10.93 9.29 0.12
N ALA A 111 -12.24 9.36 -0.11
CA ALA A 111 -13.20 9.76 0.91
C ALA A 111 -13.64 8.61 1.81
N TYR A 112 -13.60 7.39 1.30
CA TYR A 112 -14.12 6.20 1.98
C TYR A 112 -13.03 5.17 2.23
N PRO A 113 -13.07 4.47 3.39
CA PRO A 113 -12.15 3.36 3.66
C PRO A 113 -12.30 2.25 2.62
N GLU A 114 -11.17 1.77 2.10
CA GLU A 114 -11.12 0.73 1.08
C GLU A 114 -9.80 -0.05 1.18
N MET A 115 -9.89 -1.38 1.12
CA MET A 115 -8.72 -2.25 1.21
C MET A 115 -8.97 -3.58 0.47
N PRO A 116 -8.18 -3.92 -0.55
CA PRO A 116 -7.20 -3.05 -1.22
C PRO A 116 -7.86 -2.13 -2.27
N LEU A 117 -7.36 -0.91 -2.40
CA LEU A 117 -7.55 -0.10 -3.59
C LEU A 117 -6.37 -0.36 -4.52
N VAL A 118 -6.61 -0.63 -5.79
CA VAL A 118 -5.56 -1.00 -6.75
C VAL A 118 -5.25 0.15 -7.67
N ILE A 119 -3.97 0.49 -7.80
CA ILE A 119 -3.47 1.45 -8.80
C ILE A 119 -2.72 0.66 -9.87
N ARG A 120 -3.01 0.91 -11.13
CA ARG A 120 -2.38 0.28 -12.29
C ARG A 120 -1.94 1.31 -13.32
N ASP A 121 -1.08 0.86 -14.22
CA ASP A 121 -0.72 1.58 -15.44
C ASP A 121 -1.30 0.80 -16.63
N ASP A 122 -2.20 1.42 -17.40
CA ASP A 122 -2.86 0.77 -18.55
C ASP A 122 -1.90 0.63 -19.75
N ILE A 123 -0.81 1.42 -19.77
CA ILE A 123 0.23 1.38 -20.80
C ILE A 123 1.26 0.31 -20.44
N HIS A 124 1.77 0.37 -19.20
CA HIS A 124 2.77 -0.53 -18.66
C HIS A 124 2.13 -1.54 -17.72
N ARG A 125 1.42 -2.53 -18.27
CA ARG A 125 0.51 -3.42 -17.56
C ARG A 125 1.12 -4.28 -16.46
N TRP A 126 2.44 -4.35 -16.37
CA TRP A 126 3.15 -5.01 -15.25
C TRP A 126 3.20 -4.13 -13.99
N LYS A 127 2.91 -2.83 -14.11
CA LYS A 127 2.93 -1.91 -12.97
C LYS A 127 1.63 -2.00 -12.19
N SER A 128 1.76 -2.25 -10.91
CA SER A 128 0.66 -2.14 -9.94
C SER A 128 1.17 -1.61 -8.61
N ALA A 129 0.28 -0.98 -7.86
CA ALA A 129 0.45 -0.67 -6.46
C ALA A 129 -0.85 -0.94 -5.71
N PHE A 130 -0.74 -1.29 -4.43
CA PHE A 130 -1.87 -1.57 -3.56
C PHE A 130 -1.92 -0.54 -2.44
N VAL A 131 -3.09 0.03 -2.23
CA VAL A 131 -3.31 1.09 -1.25
C VAL A 131 -4.34 0.63 -0.23
N GLY A 132 -3.96 0.65 1.05
CA GLY A 132 -4.91 0.54 2.15
C GLY A 132 -5.39 1.94 2.55
N VAL A 133 -6.68 2.23 2.42
CA VAL A 133 -7.29 3.49 2.84
C VAL A 133 -8.14 3.23 4.09
N PHE A 134 -7.81 3.91 5.18
CA PHE A 134 -8.43 3.70 6.49
C PHE A 134 -8.97 5.01 7.07
N ASP A 135 -10.00 4.93 7.89
CA ASP A 135 -10.56 6.08 8.62
C ASP A 135 -9.92 6.30 10.00
N HIS A 136 -8.84 5.57 10.30
CA HIS A 136 -8.06 5.62 11.53
C HIS A 136 -6.55 5.50 11.24
N PRO A 137 -5.65 5.93 12.16
CA PRO A 137 -4.20 5.90 11.93
C PRO A 137 -3.53 4.55 12.25
N PHE A 138 -4.28 3.54 12.69
CA PHE A 138 -3.72 2.26 13.17
C PHE A 138 -3.53 1.28 12.02
N HIS A 139 -2.58 1.59 11.16
CA HIS A 139 -2.20 0.78 10.00
C HIS A 139 -0.71 0.98 9.67
N THR A 140 -0.10 -0.01 9.06
CA THR A 140 1.30 0.01 8.64
C THR A 140 1.54 -0.98 7.50
N VAL A 141 2.75 -0.97 6.93
CA VAL A 141 3.20 -1.96 5.93
C VAL A 141 4.47 -2.61 6.43
N SER A 142 4.58 -3.93 6.27
CA SER A 142 5.81 -4.65 6.62
C SER A 142 6.96 -4.27 5.70
N LYS A 143 8.13 -4.07 6.32
CA LYS A 143 9.39 -3.71 5.67
C LYS A 143 10.27 -4.95 5.47
N SER A 144 11.52 -4.73 5.07
CA SER A 144 12.53 -5.77 4.98
C SER A 144 12.60 -6.60 6.27
N GLY A 145 12.72 -7.92 6.13
CA GLY A 145 12.63 -8.86 7.24
C GLY A 145 11.21 -9.10 7.76
N GLY A 146 10.17 -8.63 7.06
CA GLY A 146 8.78 -8.75 7.50
C GLY A 146 8.45 -7.91 8.73
N LEU A 147 9.32 -6.95 9.08
CA LEU A 147 9.21 -6.16 10.30
C LEU A 147 8.13 -5.09 10.16
N PHE A 148 7.31 -4.94 11.18
CA PHE A 148 6.32 -3.88 11.28
C PHE A 148 6.17 -3.39 12.73
N GLU A 149 5.66 -2.20 12.88
CA GLU A 149 5.30 -1.62 14.16
C GLU A 149 3.94 -0.94 14.03
N LEU A 150 3.08 -1.14 15.03
CA LEU A 150 1.77 -0.53 15.11
C LEU A 150 1.55 -0.03 16.54
N GLN A 151 1.35 1.27 16.70
CA GLN A 151 1.07 1.89 17.98
C GLN A 151 -0.43 2.04 18.15
N VAL A 152 -0.97 1.42 19.19
CA VAL A 152 -2.41 1.46 19.52
C VAL A 152 -2.59 1.80 21.00
N PRO A 153 -3.70 2.46 21.39
CA PRO A 153 -4.07 2.61 22.80
C PRO A 153 -4.25 1.25 23.51
N PRO A 154 -4.26 1.20 24.84
CA PRO A 154 -4.64 -0.03 25.56
C PRO A 154 -6.03 -0.50 25.14
N GLY A 155 -6.18 -1.80 24.87
CA GLY A 155 -7.43 -2.38 24.39
C GLY A 155 -7.31 -3.79 23.86
N TYR A 156 -8.42 -4.31 23.36
CA TYR A 156 -8.49 -5.59 22.66
C TYR A 156 -8.85 -5.33 21.20
N TYR A 157 -8.01 -5.77 20.29
CA TYR A 157 -8.09 -5.47 18.87
C TYR A 157 -8.09 -6.72 18.03
N GLU A 158 -8.82 -6.68 16.95
CA GLU A 158 -8.60 -7.58 15.83
C GLU A 158 -7.58 -6.93 14.89
N ILE A 159 -6.45 -7.59 14.70
CA ILE A 159 -5.40 -7.16 13.78
C ILE A 159 -5.49 -8.02 12.52
N THR A 160 -5.64 -7.37 11.39
CA THR A 160 -5.65 -8.03 10.08
C THR A 160 -4.34 -7.71 9.34
N ALA A 161 -3.74 -8.74 8.77
CA ALA A 161 -2.62 -8.66 7.84
C ALA A 161 -3.10 -9.11 6.46
N TRP A 162 -2.82 -8.31 5.43
CA TRP A 162 -3.19 -8.61 4.05
C TRP A 162 -1.98 -8.57 3.13
N HIS A 163 -1.91 -9.55 2.23
CA HIS A 163 -0.90 -9.59 1.18
C HIS A 163 -1.56 -9.92 -0.17
N GLU A 164 -1.13 -9.26 -1.25
CA GLU A 164 -1.75 -9.36 -2.58
C GLU A 164 -1.89 -10.81 -3.10
N LYS A 165 -0.93 -11.68 -2.78
CA LYS A 165 -0.92 -13.08 -3.21
C LYS A 165 -1.58 -14.03 -2.22
N TYR A 166 -1.43 -13.76 -0.92
CA TYR A 166 -1.81 -14.71 0.14
C TYR A 166 -3.13 -14.35 0.82
N GLY A 167 -3.79 -13.26 0.39
CA GLY A 167 -5.03 -12.82 1.00
C GLY A 167 -4.83 -12.25 2.40
N GLN A 168 -5.78 -12.52 3.31
CA GLN A 168 -5.76 -11.94 4.65
C GLN A 168 -5.70 -12.97 5.76
N LYS A 169 -5.07 -12.58 6.86
CA LYS A 169 -5.08 -13.30 8.14
C LYS A 169 -5.39 -12.35 9.27
N THR A 170 -6.14 -12.84 10.24
CA THR A 170 -6.63 -12.05 11.36
C THR A 170 -6.25 -12.72 12.67
N MET A 171 -5.95 -11.91 13.68
CA MET A 171 -5.69 -12.37 15.04
C MET A 171 -6.20 -11.38 16.09
N MET A 172 -6.60 -11.89 17.24
CA MET A 172 -6.96 -11.06 18.40
C MET A 172 -5.71 -10.73 19.23
N VAL A 173 -5.54 -9.46 19.56
CA VAL A 173 -4.40 -8.96 20.33
C VAL A 173 -4.89 -8.04 21.45
N GLY A 174 -4.56 -8.37 22.70
CA GLY A 174 -4.76 -7.46 23.83
C GLY A 174 -3.47 -6.68 24.08
N VAL A 175 -3.60 -5.38 24.34
CA VAL A 175 -2.52 -4.46 24.65
C VAL A 175 -2.85 -3.73 25.94
N VAL A 176 -1.92 -3.68 26.88
CA VAL A 176 -2.03 -2.88 28.11
C VAL A 176 -1.12 -1.66 28.02
N ASP A 177 -1.29 -0.73 28.95
CA ASP A 177 -0.53 0.52 28.92
C ASP A 177 0.98 0.28 29.05
N ASN A 178 1.78 1.00 28.21
CA ASN A 178 3.23 0.89 28.15
C ASN A 178 3.78 -0.51 27.82
N GLU A 179 2.98 -1.40 27.24
CA GLU A 179 3.42 -2.72 26.78
C GLU A 179 3.98 -2.67 25.35
N ARG A 180 5.13 -3.34 25.14
CA ARG A 180 5.55 -3.72 23.79
C ARG A 180 5.26 -5.20 23.59
N ARG A 181 4.25 -5.49 22.77
CA ARG A 181 3.83 -6.86 22.45
C ARG A 181 4.38 -7.30 21.12
N VAL A 182 5.10 -8.43 21.12
CA VAL A 182 5.59 -9.05 19.88
C VAL A 182 4.53 -10.03 19.38
N ILE A 183 4.16 -9.91 18.13
CA ILE A 183 3.25 -10.83 17.44
C ILE A 183 3.89 -11.29 16.13
N ASN A 184 3.60 -12.53 15.73
CA ASN A 184 4.02 -13.09 14.46
C ASN A 184 2.79 -13.53 13.66
N ILE A 185 2.72 -13.12 12.39
CA ILE A 185 1.67 -13.52 11.47
C ILE A 185 2.33 -14.30 10.35
N THR A 186 1.94 -15.57 10.19
CA THR A 186 2.55 -16.45 9.19
C THR A 186 1.61 -16.67 8.02
N PHE A 187 2.10 -16.44 6.81
CA PHE A 187 1.44 -16.82 5.58
C PHE A 187 2.02 -18.12 5.04
N ALA A 188 1.17 -19.02 4.57
CA ALA A 188 1.56 -20.27 3.95
C ALA A 188 1.33 -20.23 2.43
N PRO A 189 2.04 -21.04 1.63
CA PRO A 189 1.92 -21.05 0.17
C PRO A 189 0.49 -21.29 -0.36
N ASN A 190 -0.36 -21.91 0.42
CA ASN A 190 -1.75 -22.25 0.07
C ASN A 190 -2.78 -21.32 0.69
N ASP A 191 -2.36 -20.25 1.39
CA ASP A 191 -3.27 -19.23 1.90
C ASP A 191 -3.85 -18.43 0.71
N LYS A 192 -5.16 -18.27 0.68
CA LYS A 192 -5.92 -17.41 -0.24
C LYS A 192 -7.10 -16.81 0.50
#